data_345d8da0b6b3403328b61e71988b070e
#
_entry.id   345d8da0b6b3403328b61e71988b070e
#
_cell.length_a   1.000
_cell.length_b   1.000
_cell.length_c   1.000
_cell.angle_alpha   90.00
_cell.angle_beta   90.00
_cell.angle_gamma   90.00
#
_symmetry.space_group_name_H-M   'P 1'
#
loop_
_entity.id
_entity.type
_entity.pdbx_description
1 polymer ?
#
loop_
_entity_poly.entity_id
_entity_poly.type
_entity_poly.pdbx_seq_one_letter_code
_entity_poly.pdbx_strand_id
1 'polypeptide(L)'
;MRIDAFNHFYPAPYYKKMEEVGGDLKDMFRRARAVPSIHNLDVRFKIMDAFDAYAQILSLPAPTLETISKGDPKMALELAKIANDGLAELVAKYPQRFPAFIAQTPLSAGEAGVKEKEREIKSLGAKFVETGVVAEG
;
A
#
# COMPACT_ATOMS: atom_id res chain seq x y z
N MET A 1 -0.34 4.82 -24.27
CA MET A 1 -0.45 4.20 -22.93
C MET A 1 -1.20 5.15 -22.01
N ARG A 2 -2.11 4.64 -21.21
CA ARG A 2 -2.81 5.39 -20.16
C ARG A 2 -2.28 4.91 -18.81
N ILE A 3 -1.87 5.83 -17.95
CA ILE A 3 -1.39 5.51 -16.61
C ILE A 3 -2.32 6.16 -15.60
N ASP A 4 -2.95 5.32 -14.77
CA ASP A 4 -3.71 5.77 -13.61
C ASP A 4 -2.75 5.91 -12.42
N ALA A 5 -2.51 7.15 -12.00
CA ALA A 5 -1.64 7.48 -10.88
C ALA A 5 -2.37 7.56 -9.53
N PHE A 6 -3.68 7.42 -9.53
CA PHE A 6 -4.51 7.48 -8.32
C PHE A 6 -5.37 6.24 -8.18
N ASN A 7 -4.76 5.17 -7.72
CA ASN A 7 -5.45 3.92 -7.41
C ASN A 7 -4.81 3.24 -6.20
N HIS A 8 -5.54 2.33 -5.60
CA HIS A 8 -5.15 1.71 -4.34
C HIS A 8 -5.27 0.19 -4.42
N PHE A 9 -4.32 -0.48 -3.77
CA PHE A 9 -4.32 -1.93 -3.65
C PHE A 9 -3.66 -2.39 -2.35
N TYR A 10 -4.24 -3.40 -1.69
CA TYR A 10 -3.65 -4.07 -0.55
C TYR A 10 -2.86 -5.30 -1.00
N PRO A 11 -1.51 -5.30 -0.97
CA PRO A 11 -0.75 -6.53 -1.16
C PRO A 11 -1.18 -7.60 -0.15
N ALA A 12 -1.26 -8.86 -0.58
CA ALA A 12 -1.83 -9.93 0.24
C ALA A 12 -1.18 -10.08 1.64
N PRO A 13 0.16 -10.02 1.79
CA PRO A 13 0.78 -10.09 3.12
C PRO A 13 0.39 -8.91 4.02
N TYR A 14 0.29 -7.71 3.44
CA TYR A 14 -0.13 -6.52 4.18
C TYR A 14 -1.60 -6.60 4.60
N TYR A 15 -2.48 -7.02 3.69
CA TYR A 15 -3.92 -7.17 3.98
C TYR A 15 -4.16 -8.11 5.15
N LYS A 16 -3.48 -9.25 5.15
CA LYS A 16 -3.53 -10.22 6.24
C LYS A 16 -3.06 -9.61 7.57
N LYS A 17 -1.89 -8.96 7.57
CA LYS A 17 -1.34 -8.33 8.77
C LYS A 17 -2.23 -7.22 9.30
N MET A 18 -2.78 -6.40 8.39
CA MET A 18 -3.73 -5.34 8.73
C MET A 18 -4.98 -5.87 9.45
N GLU A 19 -5.55 -6.98 8.99
CA GLU A 19 -6.70 -7.61 9.63
C GLU A 19 -6.35 -8.16 11.03
N GLU A 20 -5.15 -8.73 11.20
CA GLU A 20 -4.67 -9.24 12.49
C GLU A 20 -4.50 -8.12 13.53
N VAL A 21 -3.91 -7.00 13.12
CA VAL A 21 -3.56 -5.87 14.02
C VAL A 21 -4.75 -4.95 14.26
N GLY A 22 -5.54 -4.71 13.23
CA GLY A 22 -6.60 -3.71 13.23
C GLY A 22 -7.97 -4.17 13.76
N GLY A 23 -8.02 -5.10 14.72
CA GLY A 23 -9.24 -5.77 15.18
C GLY A 23 -10.45 -4.89 15.49
N ASP A 24 -10.25 -3.60 15.82
CA ASP A 24 -11.31 -2.64 16.10
C ASP A 24 -11.88 -1.97 14.84
N LEU A 25 -11.22 -2.14 13.69
CA LEU A 25 -11.59 -1.53 12.42
C LEU A 25 -12.53 -2.41 11.57
N LYS A 26 -13.39 -3.18 12.23
CA LYS A 26 -14.27 -4.19 11.59
C LYS A 26 -15.12 -3.64 10.43
N ASP A 27 -15.65 -2.43 10.57
CA ASP A 27 -16.48 -1.81 9.54
C ASP A 27 -15.66 -1.43 8.30
N MET A 28 -14.44 -0.97 8.49
CA MET A 28 -13.54 -0.64 7.39
C MET A 28 -13.11 -1.90 6.63
N PHE A 29 -12.75 -2.96 7.35
CA PHE A 29 -12.42 -4.26 6.73
C PHE A 29 -13.61 -4.88 6.01
N ARG A 30 -14.82 -4.70 6.52
CA ARG A 30 -16.04 -5.11 5.82
C ARG A 30 -16.20 -4.37 4.50
N ARG A 31 -15.95 -3.04 4.47
CA ARG A 31 -15.97 -2.24 3.23
C ARG A 31 -14.88 -2.67 2.25
N ALA A 32 -13.66 -2.92 2.72
CA ALA A 32 -12.58 -3.40 1.88
C ALA A 32 -12.93 -4.77 1.26
N ARG A 33 -13.48 -5.70 2.03
CA ARG A 33 -13.93 -6.99 1.52
C ARG A 33 -15.06 -6.88 0.49
N ALA A 34 -15.90 -5.85 0.59
CA ALA A 34 -16.97 -5.60 -0.36
C ALA A 34 -16.48 -5.06 -1.72
N VAL A 35 -15.20 -4.69 -1.83
CA VAL A 35 -14.57 -4.20 -3.07
C VAL A 35 -13.42 -5.13 -3.45
N PRO A 36 -13.69 -6.30 -4.08
CA PRO A 36 -12.67 -7.31 -4.35
C PRO A 36 -11.47 -6.80 -5.15
N SER A 37 -11.64 -5.83 -6.05
CA SER A 37 -10.57 -5.26 -6.86
C SER A 37 -9.47 -4.56 -6.05
N ILE A 38 -9.71 -4.26 -4.77
CA ILE A 38 -8.72 -3.60 -3.90
C ILE A 38 -7.75 -4.58 -3.23
N HIS A 39 -8.06 -5.88 -3.23
CA HIS A 39 -7.22 -6.91 -2.59
C HIS A 39 -7.10 -8.21 -3.39
N ASN A 40 -7.79 -8.35 -4.52
CA ASN A 40 -7.74 -9.52 -5.39
C ASN A 40 -7.21 -9.12 -6.77
N LEU A 41 -6.02 -9.62 -7.12
CA LEU A 41 -5.35 -9.31 -8.39
C LEU A 41 -6.11 -9.82 -9.60
N ASP A 42 -6.71 -11.02 -9.54
CA ASP A 42 -7.43 -11.58 -10.68
C ASP A 42 -8.63 -10.73 -11.05
N VAL A 43 -9.36 -10.24 -10.04
CA VAL A 43 -10.47 -9.30 -10.24
C VAL A 43 -9.97 -7.98 -10.81
N ARG A 44 -8.86 -7.44 -10.28
CA ARG A 44 -8.26 -6.22 -10.80
C ARG A 44 -7.82 -6.34 -12.23
N PHE A 45 -7.13 -7.42 -12.58
CA PHE A 45 -6.65 -7.64 -13.95
C PHE A 45 -7.79 -7.78 -14.95
N LYS A 46 -8.88 -8.43 -14.60
CA LYS A 46 -10.09 -8.47 -15.45
C LYS A 46 -10.65 -7.08 -15.74
N ILE A 47 -10.64 -6.18 -14.74
CA ILE A 47 -11.05 -4.79 -14.94
C ILE A 47 -10.07 -4.05 -15.84
N MET A 48 -8.76 -4.19 -15.60
CA MET A 48 -7.72 -3.55 -16.40
C MET A 48 -7.74 -4.02 -17.86
N ASP A 49 -8.02 -5.29 -18.11
CA ASP A 49 -8.08 -5.90 -19.45
C ASP A 49 -9.22 -5.35 -20.32
N ALA A 50 -10.20 -4.67 -19.72
CA ALA A 50 -11.24 -3.96 -20.46
C ALA A 50 -10.74 -2.67 -21.13
N PHE A 51 -9.52 -2.23 -20.85
CA PHE A 51 -8.95 -0.99 -21.36
C PHE A 51 -7.62 -1.26 -22.07
N ASP A 52 -7.51 -0.76 -23.31
CA ASP A 52 -6.28 -0.89 -24.09
C ASP A 52 -5.14 -0.04 -23.51
N ALA A 53 -3.93 -0.63 -23.45
CA ALA A 53 -2.71 0.05 -23.03
C ALA A 53 -2.85 0.81 -21.71
N TYR A 54 -3.43 0.16 -20.69
CA TYR A 54 -3.72 0.72 -19.38
C TYR A 54 -2.79 0.16 -18.30
N ALA A 55 -2.18 1.03 -17.52
CA ALA A 55 -1.33 0.69 -16.39
C ALA A 55 -1.67 1.52 -15.16
N GLN A 56 -1.28 1.06 -13.98
CA GLN A 56 -1.56 1.70 -12.71
C GLN A 56 -0.30 1.88 -11.87
N ILE A 57 -0.15 3.06 -11.24
CA ILE A 57 0.83 3.28 -10.16
C ILE A 57 0.16 2.88 -8.85
N LEU A 58 0.73 1.90 -8.16
CA LEU A 58 0.12 1.35 -6.96
C LEU A 58 0.39 2.19 -5.72
N SER A 59 -0.61 2.37 -4.88
CA SER A 59 -0.48 2.91 -3.51
C SER A 59 -1.34 2.13 -2.54
N LEU A 60 -1.15 2.33 -1.23
CA LEU A 60 -2.04 1.74 -0.24
C LEU A 60 -3.33 2.54 -0.09
N PRO A 61 -4.47 1.87 0.10
CA PRO A 61 -5.69 2.54 0.54
C PRO A 61 -5.65 2.87 2.04
N ALA A 62 -6.54 3.78 2.45
CA ALA A 62 -6.83 3.97 3.88
C ALA A 62 -7.28 2.65 4.55
N PRO A 63 -7.06 2.49 5.86
CA PRO A 63 -6.57 3.45 6.83
C PRO A 63 -5.04 3.64 6.79
N THR A 64 -4.55 4.74 7.38
CA THR A 64 -3.11 4.99 7.48
C THR A 64 -2.42 3.97 8.40
N LEU A 65 -1.10 3.84 8.25
CA LEU A 65 -0.30 2.97 9.11
C LEU A 65 -0.45 3.33 10.60
N GLU A 66 -0.47 4.62 10.90
CA GLU A 66 -0.64 5.15 12.25
C GLU A 66 -2.00 4.78 12.84
N THR A 67 -3.05 4.83 12.04
CA THR A 67 -4.40 4.42 12.48
C THR A 67 -4.45 2.92 12.80
N ILE A 68 -3.89 2.08 11.93
CA ILE A 68 -3.88 0.62 12.14
C ILE A 68 -3.01 0.25 13.35
N SER A 69 -1.85 0.88 13.49
CA SER A 69 -0.91 0.64 14.57
C SER A 69 -1.33 1.26 15.92
N LYS A 70 -2.42 2.04 15.92
CA LYS A 70 -2.89 2.79 17.11
C LYS A 70 -1.80 3.68 17.71
N GLY A 71 -0.97 4.27 16.86
CA GLY A 71 0.14 5.12 17.25
C GLY A 71 1.38 4.39 17.77
N ASP A 72 1.41 3.05 17.72
CA ASP A 72 2.63 2.29 18.05
C ASP A 72 3.65 2.41 16.90
N PRO A 73 4.80 3.10 17.11
CA PRO A 73 5.76 3.33 16.05
C PRO A 73 6.45 2.05 15.56
N LYS A 74 6.61 1.05 16.41
CA LYS A 74 7.20 -0.25 16.01
C LYS A 74 6.27 -1.00 15.08
N MET A 75 4.98 -1.03 15.41
CA MET A 75 3.96 -1.66 14.57
C MET A 75 3.77 -0.88 13.27
N ALA A 76 3.77 0.45 13.29
CA ALA A 76 3.69 1.27 12.08
C ALA A 76 4.87 0.97 11.13
N LEU A 77 6.08 0.84 11.66
CA LEU A 77 7.28 0.47 10.88
C LEU A 77 7.17 -0.94 10.30
N GLU A 78 6.70 -1.91 11.08
CA GLU A 78 6.49 -3.28 10.60
C GLU A 78 5.48 -3.32 9.45
N LEU A 79 4.35 -2.64 9.61
CA LEU A 79 3.32 -2.53 8.57
C LEU A 79 3.85 -1.86 7.31
N ALA A 80 4.64 -0.78 7.45
CA ALA A 80 5.27 -0.10 6.31
C ALA A 80 6.17 -1.06 5.52
N LYS A 81 7.03 -1.81 6.19
CA LYS A 81 7.93 -2.77 5.54
C LYS A 81 7.18 -3.85 4.78
N ILE A 82 6.15 -4.44 5.40
CA ILE A 82 5.32 -5.47 4.75
C ILE A 82 4.60 -4.89 3.52
N ALA A 83 4.06 -3.68 3.64
CA ALA A 83 3.36 -3.01 2.55
C ALA A 83 4.31 -2.70 1.38
N ASN A 84 5.45 -2.06 1.66
CA ASN A 84 6.41 -1.64 0.66
C ASN A 84 7.05 -2.83 -0.06
N ASP A 85 7.39 -3.88 0.67
CA ASP A 85 7.88 -5.13 0.08
C ASP A 85 6.82 -5.75 -0.84
N GLY A 86 5.57 -5.79 -0.42
CA GLY A 86 4.47 -6.32 -1.23
C GLY A 86 4.19 -5.51 -2.49
N LEU A 87 4.22 -4.17 -2.40
CA LEU A 87 4.06 -3.29 -3.57
C LEU A 87 5.25 -3.44 -4.55
N ALA A 88 6.47 -3.49 -4.04
CA ALA A 88 7.67 -3.69 -4.85
C ALA A 88 7.66 -5.04 -5.57
N GLU A 89 7.22 -6.10 -4.90
CA GLU A 89 7.07 -7.43 -5.51
C GLU A 89 6.05 -7.42 -6.66
N LEU A 90 4.92 -6.75 -6.50
CA LEU A 90 3.91 -6.61 -7.56
C LEU A 90 4.45 -5.87 -8.78
N VAL A 91 5.19 -4.78 -8.57
CA VAL A 91 5.85 -4.03 -9.66
C VAL A 91 6.90 -4.89 -10.36
N ALA A 92 7.72 -5.64 -9.62
CA ALA A 92 8.72 -6.52 -10.19
C ALA A 92 8.09 -7.66 -11.01
N LYS A 93 6.97 -8.21 -10.53
CA LYS A 93 6.29 -9.34 -11.18
C LYS A 93 5.43 -8.91 -12.37
N TYR A 94 4.84 -7.72 -12.32
CA TYR A 94 3.92 -7.23 -13.35
C TYR A 94 4.30 -5.81 -13.83
N PRO A 95 5.53 -5.58 -14.36
CA PRO A 95 6.03 -4.23 -14.65
C PRO A 95 5.24 -3.50 -15.73
N GLN A 96 4.56 -4.21 -16.62
CA GLN A 96 3.71 -3.59 -17.64
C GLN A 96 2.35 -3.16 -17.09
N ARG A 97 1.86 -3.84 -16.07
CA ARG A 97 0.61 -3.52 -15.37
C ARG A 97 0.83 -2.44 -14.32
N PHE A 98 1.94 -2.57 -13.59
CA PHE A 98 2.32 -1.71 -12.48
C PHE A 98 3.74 -1.18 -12.68
N PRO A 99 3.90 -0.08 -13.45
CA PRO A 99 5.24 0.47 -13.75
C PRO A 99 5.94 1.10 -12.54
N ALA A 100 5.19 1.47 -11.49
CA ALA A 100 5.73 2.07 -10.28
C ALA A 100 4.77 1.86 -9.09
N PHE A 101 5.26 2.15 -7.90
CA PHE A 101 4.47 2.23 -6.68
C PHE A 101 4.85 3.45 -5.85
N ILE A 102 3.94 3.83 -4.97
CA ILE A 102 4.11 4.89 -3.97
C ILE A 102 4.36 4.18 -2.64
N ALA A 103 5.54 4.35 -2.08
CA ALA A 103 5.90 3.74 -0.81
C ALA A 103 5.29 4.49 0.37
N GLN A 104 5.08 3.79 1.47
CA GLN A 104 4.51 4.32 2.70
C GLN A 104 5.59 4.55 3.75
N THR A 105 5.73 5.78 4.23
CA THR A 105 6.69 6.12 5.28
C THR A 105 5.95 6.37 6.60
N PRO A 106 6.24 5.58 7.66
CA PRO A 106 5.63 5.77 8.96
C PRO A 106 6.28 6.96 9.71
N LEU A 107 5.62 8.10 9.76
CA LEU A 107 6.13 9.31 10.43
C LEU A 107 6.33 9.10 11.93
N SER A 108 5.47 8.31 12.56
CA SER A 108 5.56 7.98 13.98
C SER A 108 6.84 7.23 14.37
N ALA A 109 7.50 6.59 13.41
CA ALA A 109 8.72 5.81 13.65
C ALA A 109 10.02 6.64 13.67
N GLY A 110 9.96 7.96 13.49
CA GLY A 110 11.11 8.86 13.59
C GLY A 110 12.28 8.45 12.68
N GLU A 111 13.50 8.31 13.23
CA GLU A 111 14.69 7.92 12.46
C GLU A 111 14.56 6.57 11.76
N ALA A 112 13.86 5.61 12.37
CA ALA A 112 13.61 4.32 11.75
C ALA A 112 12.71 4.46 10.51
N GLY A 113 11.76 5.38 10.51
CA GLY A 113 10.95 5.75 9.35
C GLY A 113 11.79 6.37 8.23
N VAL A 114 12.75 7.23 8.57
CA VAL A 114 13.69 7.82 7.59
C VAL A 114 14.56 6.73 6.95
N LYS A 115 15.06 5.79 7.72
CA LYS A 115 15.84 4.64 7.20
C LYS A 115 14.98 3.75 6.28
N GLU A 116 13.73 3.53 6.63
CA GLU A 116 12.79 2.80 5.76
C GLU A 116 12.59 3.54 4.45
N LYS A 117 12.38 4.86 4.48
CA LYS A 117 12.28 5.70 3.27
C LYS A 117 13.53 5.57 2.37
N GLU A 118 14.72 5.53 2.94
CA GLU A 118 15.93 5.30 2.16
C GLU A 118 15.94 3.90 1.51
N ARG A 119 15.50 2.87 2.24
CA ARG A 119 15.37 1.51 1.73
C ARG A 119 14.37 1.44 0.58
N GLU A 120 13.21 2.08 0.72
CA GLU A 120 12.17 2.17 -0.29
C GLU A 120 12.69 2.70 -1.63
N ILE A 121 13.46 3.78 -1.57
CA ILE A 121 14.01 4.44 -2.76
C ILE A 121 15.20 3.65 -3.34
N LYS A 122 16.18 3.31 -2.49
CA LYS A 122 17.46 2.74 -2.94
C LYS A 122 17.38 1.25 -3.25
N SER A 123 16.61 0.50 -2.46
CA SER A 123 16.58 -0.97 -2.56
C SER A 123 15.31 -1.50 -3.25
N LEU A 124 14.16 -0.89 -3.01
CA LEU A 124 12.89 -1.33 -3.59
C LEU A 124 12.51 -0.59 -4.87
N GLY A 125 13.20 0.51 -5.21
CA GLY A 125 12.98 1.27 -6.43
C GLY A 125 11.69 2.08 -6.43
N ALA A 126 11.18 2.48 -5.27
CA ALA A 126 10.03 3.38 -5.16
C ALA A 126 10.30 4.69 -5.90
N LYS A 127 9.36 5.14 -6.71
CA LYS A 127 9.45 6.41 -7.44
C LYS A 127 8.83 7.56 -6.66
N PHE A 128 7.92 7.26 -5.76
CA PHE A 128 7.19 8.22 -4.93
C PHE A 128 7.10 7.69 -3.51
N VAL A 129 6.99 8.60 -2.56
CA VAL A 129 6.81 8.28 -1.14
C VAL A 129 5.65 9.08 -0.60
N GLU A 130 4.75 8.42 0.09
CA GLU A 130 3.62 9.03 0.78
C GLU A 130 3.82 8.95 2.29
N THR A 131 3.47 10.04 2.97
CA THR A 131 3.39 10.10 4.42
C THR A 131 1.93 10.27 4.80
N GLY A 132 1.40 9.35 5.59
CA GLY A 132 0.05 9.51 6.13
C GLY A 132 0.01 10.71 7.07
N VAL A 133 -0.72 11.76 6.71
CA VAL A 133 -1.02 12.87 7.61
C VAL A 133 -2.31 12.53 8.34
N VAL A 134 -2.22 12.29 9.64
CA VAL A 134 -3.40 12.37 10.50
C VAL A 134 -3.64 13.85 10.75
N ALA A 135 -4.66 14.41 10.12
CA ALA A 135 -5.17 15.69 10.53
C ALA A 135 -5.79 15.51 11.93
N GLU A 136 -5.08 15.93 12.95
CA GLU A 136 -5.70 16.14 14.26
C GLU A 136 -6.66 17.31 14.12
N GLY A 137 -7.94 16.98 14.08
CA GLY A 137 -9.03 17.96 14.18
C GLY A 137 -9.30 18.31 15.62
#